data_53a02bcdb06d8a958e610c5083970ca0
#
_entry.id   53a02bcdb06d8a958e610c5083970ca0
#
_cell.length_a   1.000
_cell.length_b   1.000
_cell.length_c   1.000
_cell.angle_alpha   90.00
_cell.angle_beta   90.00
_cell.angle_gamma   90.00
#
_symmetry.space_group_name_H-M   'P 1'
#
loop_
_entity.id
_entity.type
_entity.pdbx_description
1 polymer ?
#
loop_
_entity_poly.entity_id
_entity_poly.type
_entity_poly.pdbx_seq_one_letter_code
_entity_poly.pdbx_strand_id
1 'polypeptide(L)'
;MQRFRRALTWVLLIFIAAAVVTRFRPRDTVFVPDGLCVLFWHAESRCIPCRKMEALLRETLREYKDFKLVVLEYDAFANQPLARQFNVGTATVILVERKNRQSVRVRDLTTEVHRYITDDAAFVAMLQRELEKFDNTEMPPLVNDP
;
A
#
# COMPACT_ATOMS: atom_id res chain seq x y z
N MET A 1 52.31 15.73 16.17
CA MET A 1 51.74 14.54 15.53
C MET A 1 50.45 14.01 16.19
N GLN A 2 50.33 13.95 17.52
CA GLN A 2 49.13 13.42 18.22
C GLN A 2 47.83 14.22 17.94
N ARG A 3 47.90 15.55 17.83
CA ARG A 3 46.73 16.42 17.57
C ARG A 3 46.14 16.17 16.17
N PHE A 4 47.00 15.94 15.18
CA PHE A 4 46.60 15.66 13.80
C PHE A 4 45.88 14.29 13.66
N ARG A 5 46.36 13.26 14.37
CA ARG A 5 45.76 11.94 14.42
C ARG A 5 44.34 11.96 15.05
N ARG A 6 44.19 12.76 16.12
CA ARG A 6 42.87 12.92 16.79
C ARG A 6 41.87 13.63 15.90
N ALA A 7 42.30 14.70 15.18
CA ALA A 7 41.43 15.40 14.26
C ALA A 7 40.98 14.50 13.08
N LEU A 8 41.87 13.67 12.54
CA LEU A 8 41.55 12.74 11.47
C LEU A 8 40.53 11.66 11.93
N THR A 9 40.67 11.17 13.16
CA THR A 9 39.74 10.19 13.73
C THR A 9 38.33 10.79 13.87
N TRP A 10 38.21 12.03 14.34
CA TRP A 10 36.91 12.70 14.47
C TRP A 10 36.24 12.95 13.11
N VAL A 11 36.99 13.34 12.10
CA VAL A 11 36.48 13.52 10.73
C VAL A 11 35.96 12.20 10.19
N LEU A 12 36.70 11.10 10.37
CA LEU A 12 36.28 9.78 9.94
C LEU A 12 34.99 9.30 10.65
N LEU A 13 34.89 9.52 11.96
CA LEU A 13 33.70 9.16 12.74
C LEU A 13 32.48 9.97 12.33
N ILE A 14 32.64 11.26 12.03
CA ILE A 14 31.53 12.09 11.50
C ILE A 14 31.09 11.58 10.13
N PHE A 15 32.04 11.20 9.27
CA PHE A 15 31.73 10.68 7.93
C PHE A 15 30.97 9.34 8.00
N ILE A 16 31.40 8.45 8.90
CA ILE A 16 30.72 7.17 9.14
C ILE A 16 29.33 7.40 9.72
N ALA A 17 29.17 8.29 10.70
CA ALA A 17 27.89 8.64 11.28
C ALA A 17 26.93 9.23 10.24
N ALA A 18 27.42 10.14 9.38
CA ALA A 18 26.64 10.71 8.30
C ALA A 18 26.22 9.65 7.26
N ALA A 19 27.13 8.74 6.89
CA ALA A 19 26.84 7.63 5.97
C ALA A 19 25.80 6.65 6.56
N VAL A 20 25.86 6.36 7.84
CA VAL A 20 24.88 5.54 8.55
C VAL A 20 23.52 6.23 8.58
N VAL A 21 23.46 7.50 8.98
CA VAL A 21 22.20 8.27 9.01
C VAL A 21 21.55 8.38 7.63
N THR A 22 22.33 8.54 6.55
CA THR A 22 21.79 8.59 5.19
C THR A 22 21.27 7.23 4.71
N ARG A 23 21.83 6.11 5.19
CA ARG A 23 21.33 4.76 4.88
C ARG A 23 20.07 4.41 5.68
N PHE A 24 19.90 4.96 6.87
CA PHE A 24 18.73 4.75 7.73
C PHE A 24 17.63 5.80 7.53
N ARG A 25 17.76 6.72 6.57
CA ARG A 25 16.58 7.51 6.18
C ARG A 25 15.51 6.52 5.75
N PRO A 26 14.32 6.52 6.39
CA PRO A 26 13.19 5.73 5.91
C PRO A 26 12.98 6.18 4.46
N ARG A 27 13.28 5.27 3.51
CA ARG A 27 12.90 5.47 2.11
C ARG A 27 11.41 5.67 2.14
N ASP A 28 10.97 6.70 1.44
CA ASP A 28 9.60 7.18 1.42
C ASP A 28 8.62 6.01 1.48
N THR A 29 8.02 5.81 2.67
CA THR A 29 6.89 4.91 2.79
C THR A 29 5.83 5.43 1.86
N VAL A 30 5.37 4.59 0.94
CA VAL A 30 4.34 5.00 -0.01
C VAL A 30 3.19 5.61 0.78
N PHE A 31 2.91 6.87 0.45
CA PHE A 31 1.88 7.63 1.14
C PHE A 31 0.51 7.14 0.67
N VAL A 32 -0.18 6.42 1.55
CA VAL A 32 -1.60 6.11 1.35
C VAL A 32 -2.41 7.27 1.95
N PRO A 33 -3.18 8.01 1.14
CA PRO A 33 -3.93 9.18 1.60
C PRO A 33 -5.06 8.79 2.56
N ASP A 34 -5.53 9.75 3.34
CA ASP A 34 -6.76 9.58 4.13
C ASP A 34 -8.00 9.60 3.21
N GLY A 35 -9.06 8.94 3.63
CA GLY A 35 -10.31 8.70 2.90
C GLY A 35 -10.43 7.26 2.39
N LEU A 36 -11.33 7.05 1.45
CA LEU A 36 -11.57 5.75 0.83
C LEU A 36 -10.47 5.46 -0.19
N CYS A 37 -9.79 4.34 -0.05
CA CYS A 37 -8.70 3.93 -0.92
C CYS A 37 -8.90 2.50 -1.43
N VAL A 38 -8.53 2.30 -2.69
CA VAL A 38 -8.37 0.99 -3.31
C VAL A 38 -6.88 0.73 -3.44
N LEU A 39 -6.33 -0.16 -2.64
CA LEU A 39 -4.94 -0.56 -2.70
C LEU A 39 -4.82 -1.72 -3.68
N PHE A 40 -4.19 -1.49 -4.81
CA PHE A 40 -3.86 -2.56 -5.76
C PHE A 40 -2.41 -2.97 -5.59
N TRP A 41 -2.21 -4.22 -5.22
CA TRP A 41 -0.91 -4.81 -4.97
C TRP A 41 -0.49 -5.71 -6.14
N HIS A 42 0.75 -5.57 -6.60
CA HIS A 42 1.36 -6.42 -7.62
C HIS A 42 2.85 -6.66 -7.33
N ALA A 43 3.48 -7.60 -8.04
CA ALA A 43 4.93 -7.78 -8.00
C ALA A 43 5.63 -6.70 -8.85
N GLU A 44 6.92 -6.44 -8.59
CA GLU A 44 7.76 -5.57 -9.42
C GLU A 44 7.70 -6.00 -10.90
N SER A 45 7.81 -7.32 -11.15
CA SER A 45 7.59 -7.88 -12.48
C SER A 45 6.10 -7.97 -12.80
N ARG A 46 5.56 -6.91 -13.40
CA ARG A 46 4.13 -6.88 -13.78
C ARG A 46 3.79 -7.97 -14.77
N CYS A 47 2.98 -8.93 -14.34
CA CYS A 47 2.41 -9.95 -15.21
C CYS A 47 1.28 -9.39 -16.09
N ILE A 48 0.94 -10.09 -17.19
CA ILE A 48 -0.16 -9.68 -18.09
C ILE A 48 -1.50 -9.54 -17.32
N PRO A 49 -1.91 -10.49 -16.45
CA PRO A 49 -3.11 -10.34 -15.64
C PRO A 49 -3.09 -9.10 -14.73
N CYS A 50 -1.92 -8.75 -14.16
CA CYS A 50 -1.80 -7.59 -13.28
C CYS A 50 -2.06 -6.26 -14.02
N ARG A 51 -1.53 -6.13 -15.26
CA ARG A 51 -1.78 -4.95 -16.10
C ARG A 51 -3.26 -4.82 -16.48
N LYS A 52 -3.88 -5.94 -16.79
CA LYS A 52 -5.30 -6.00 -17.13
C LYS A 52 -6.16 -5.61 -15.93
N MET A 53 -5.87 -6.14 -14.75
CA MET A 53 -6.54 -5.80 -13.50
C MET A 53 -6.42 -4.30 -13.19
N GLU A 54 -5.22 -3.73 -13.34
CA GLU A 54 -5.01 -2.30 -13.13
C GLU A 54 -5.86 -1.45 -14.09
N ALA A 55 -5.95 -1.85 -15.35
CA ALA A 55 -6.78 -1.16 -16.35
C ALA A 55 -8.27 -1.20 -15.97
N LEU A 56 -8.80 -2.37 -15.60
CA LEU A 56 -10.19 -2.53 -15.15
C LEU A 56 -10.48 -1.73 -13.87
N LEU A 57 -9.57 -1.73 -12.90
CA LEU A 57 -9.68 -0.91 -11.69
C LEU A 57 -9.76 0.57 -12.03
N ARG A 58 -8.86 1.08 -12.88
CA ARG A 58 -8.85 2.49 -13.28
C ARG A 58 -10.12 2.90 -14.01
N GLU A 59 -10.64 2.02 -14.86
CA GLU A 59 -11.88 2.28 -15.60
C GLU A 59 -13.09 2.29 -14.66
N THR A 60 -13.24 1.27 -13.81
CA THR A 60 -14.36 1.18 -12.86
C THR A 60 -14.35 2.37 -11.89
N LEU A 61 -13.18 2.75 -11.36
CA LEU A 61 -13.08 3.84 -10.39
C LEU A 61 -13.34 5.23 -10.97
N ARG A 62 -13.52 5.40 -12.29
CA ARG A 62 -13.98 6.68 -12.86
C ARG A 62 -15.39 7.05 -12.38
N GLU A 63 -16.20 6.07 -12.06
CA GLU A 63 -17.58 6.24 -11.57
C GLU A 63 -17.61 6.42 -10.04
N TYR A 64 -16.57 5.93 -9.32
CA TYR A 64 -16.45 5.95 -7.86
C TYR A 64 -15.40 6.97 -7.41
N LYS A 65 -15.69 8.28 -7.59
CA LYS A 65 -14.73 9.39 -7.42
C LYS A 65 -14.21 9.55 -5.99
N ASP A 66 -14.93 9.05 -4.99
CA ASP A 66 -14.55 9.13 -3.59
C ASP A 66 -13.44 8.13 -3.25
N PHE A 67 -13.25 7.10 -4.08
CA PHE A 67 -12.20 6.12 -3.94
C PHE A 67 -10.92 6.53 -4.67
N LYS A 68 -9.80 6.52 -3.98
CA LYS A 68 -8.47 6.79 -4.52
C LYS A 68 -7.73 5.49 -4.82
N LEU A 69 -7.31 5.28 -6.06
CA LEU A 69 -6.48 4.13 -6.42
C LEU A 69 -5.03 4.37 -6.01
N VAL A 70 -4.47 3.46 -5.22
CA VAL A 70 -3.05 3.42 -4.85
C VAL A 70 -2.47 2.11 -5.35
N VAL A 71 -1.51 2.21 -6.27
CA VAL A 71 -0.83 1.05 -6.86
C VAL A 71 0.47 0.80 -6.11
N LEU A 72 0.67 -0.43 -5.63
CA LEU A 72 1.75 -0.80 -4.71
C LEU A 72 2.45 -2.08 -5.18
N GLU A 73 3.77 -2.10 -5.04
CA GLU A 73 4.59 -3.30 -5.25
C GLU A 73 4.82 -3.98 -3.91
N TYR A 74 4.30 -5.21 -3.72
CA TYR A 74 4.37 -5.90 -2.44
C TYR A 74 5.78 -6.41 -2.11
N ASP A 75 6.63 -6.62 -3.11
CA ASP A 75 8.03 -7.06 -2.99
C ASP A 75 9.03 -5.89 -2.88
N ALA A 76 8.60 -4.65 -3.16
CA ALA A 76 9.43 -3.48 -2.96
C ALA A 76 9.74 -3.27 -1.47
N PHE A 77 11.01 -3.06 -1.13
CA PHE A 77 11.46 -2.88 0.25
C PHE A 77 10.72 -1.76 0.99
N ALA A 78 10.43 -0.65 0.31
CA ALA A 78 9.72 0.49 0.89
C ALA A 78 8.28 0.15 1.30
N ASN A 79 7.65 -0.82 0.63
CA ASN A 79 6.25 -1.22 0.85
C ASN A 79 6.10 -2.39 1.83
N GLN A 80 7.19 -3.07 2.17
CA GLN A 80 7.14 -4.26 3.04
C GLN A 80 6.44 -4.05 4.38
N PRO A 81 6.61 -2.92 5.10
CA PRO A 81 5.87 -2.72 6.35
C PRO A 81 4.36 -2.71 6.13
N LEU A 82 3.91 -2.05 5.05
CA LEU A 82 2.49 -1.98 4.70
C LEU A 82 1.96 -3.32 4.16
N ALA A 83 2.76 -4.02 3.35
CA ALA A 83 2.42 -5.36 2.85
C ALA A 83 2.24 -6.37 4.00
N ARG A 84 3.10 -6.31 5.02
CA ARG A 84 2.95 -7.14 6.23
C ARG A 84 1.71 -6.77 7.04
N GLN A 85 1.40 -5.48 7.19
CA GLN A 85 0.21 -5.01 7.89
C GLN A 85 -1.06 -5.59 7.29
N PHE A 86 -1.13 -5.72 5.97
CA PHE A 86 -2.27 -6.26 5.23
C PHE A 86 -2.11 -7.74 4.85
N ASN A 87 -1.04 -8.40 5.32
CA ASN A 87 -0.71 -9.80 4.99
C ASN A 87 -0.69 -10.10 3.49
N VAL A 88 -0.12 -9.16 2.70
CA VAL A 88 -0.05 -9.27 1.24
C VAL A 88 1.18 -10.06 0.82
N GLY A 89 0.98 -11.13 0.05
CA GLY A 89 2.04 -11.96 -0.54
C GLY A 89 1.80 -12.28 -2.01
N THR A 90 0.73 -11.76 -2.60
CA THR A 90 0.34 -11.98 -4.00
C THR A 90 -0.36 -10.75 -4.56
N ALA A 91 -0.60 -10.73 -5.87
CA ALA A 91 -1.39 -9.67 -6.49
C ALA A 91 -2.82 -9.68 -5.95
N THR A 92 -3.26 -8.55 -5.43
CA THR A 92 -4.59 -8.43 -4.80
C THR A 92 -5.10 -6.99 -4.79
N VAL A 93 -6.38 -6.85 -4.42
CA VAL A 93 -7.07 -5.58 -4.19
C VAL A 93 -7.59 -5.54 -2.77
N ILE A 94 -7.30 -4.45 -2.06
CA ILE A 94 -7.78 -4.22 -0.70
C ILE A 94 -8.47 -2.87 -0.64
N LEU A 95 -9.71 -2.83 -0.17
CA LEU A 95 -10.43 -1.60 0.12
C LEU A 95 -10.09 -1.14 1.53
N VAL A 96 -9.73 0.12 1.69
CA VAL A 96 -9.32 0.68 2.99
C VAL A 96 -9.97 2.05 3.18
N GLU A 97 -10.57 2.28 4.33
CA GLU A 97 -10.86 3.62 4.81
C GLU A 97 -9.78 4.04 5.78
N ARG A 98 -9.20 5.22 5.57
CA ARG A 98 -8.17 5.79 6.44
C ARG A 98 -8.61 7.10 7.05
N LYS A 99 -8.33 7.26 8.35
CA LYS A 99 -8.53 8.50 9.11
C LYS A 99 -7.29 8.73 9.97
N ASN A 100 -6.71 9.92 9.91
CA ASN A 100 -5.53 10.28 10.69
C ASN A 100 -4.36 9.29 10.50
N ARG A 101 -4.11 8.84 9.27
CA ARG A 101 -3.09 7.85 8.88
C ARG A 101 -3.30 6.43 9.43
N GLN A 102 -4.44 6.16 10.06
CA GLN A 102 -4.80 4.82 10.54
C GLN A 102 -5.87 4.19 9.65
N SER A 103 -5.77 2.89 9.42
CA SER A 103 -6.81 2.14 8.73
C SER A 103 -7.92 1.86 9.73
N VAL A 104 -9.09 2.45 9.49
CA VAL A 104 -10.26 2.29 10.36
C VAL A 104 -11.20 1.21 9.86
N ARG A 105 -11.14 0.91 8.56
CA ARG A 105 -11.93 -0.16 7.93
C ARG A 105 -11.11 -0.77 6.80
N VAL A 106 -11.15 -2.10 6.68
CA VAL A 106 -10.39 -2.87 5.69
C VAL A 106 -11.27 -3.99 5.14
N ARG A 107 -11.26 -4.16 3.82
CA ARG A 107 -11.87 -5.28 3.12
C ARG A 107 -10.87 -5.88 2.13
N ASP A 108 -10.40 -7.07 2.41
CA ASP A 108 -9.53 -7.83 1.53
C ASP A 108 -10.36 -8.55 0.46
N LEU A 109 -10.02 -8.35 -0.81
CA LEU A 109 -10.67 -8.95 -1.97
C LEU A 109 -9.80 -10.01 -2.65
N THR A 110 -8.76 -10.53 -1.99
CA THR A 110 -7.82 -11.49 -2.58
C THR A 110 -8.54 -12.69 -3.19
N THR A 111 -9.47 -13.28 -2.45
CA THR A 111 -10.22 -14.46 -2.91
C THR A 111 -11.09 -14.15 -4.12
N GLU A 112 -11.80 -13.01 -4.08
CA GLU A 112 -12.68 -12.55 -5.15
C GLU A 112 -11.89 -12.23 -6.41
N VAL A 113 -10.77 -11.52 -6.27
CA VAL A 113 -9.85 -11.18 -7.37
C VAL A 113 -9.37 -12.44 -8.07
N HIS A 114 -8.87 -13.43 -7.34
CA HIS A 114 -8.39 -14.69 -7.92
C HIS A 114 -9.49 -15.51 -8.59
N ARG A 115 -10.73 -15.39 -8.11
CA ARG A 115 -11.88 -16.08 -8.69
C ARG A 115 -12.31 -15.50 -10.03
N TYR A 116 -12.27 -14.18 -10.18
CA TYR A 116 -12.85 -13.48 -11.32
C TYR A 116 -11.82 -12.88 -12.29
N ILE A 117 -10.51 -13.03 -12.03
CA ILE A 117 -9.45 -12.39 -12.84
C ILE A 117 -9.44 -12.80 -14.32
N THR A 118 -10.03 -13.93 -14.67
CA THR A 118 -10.11 -14.42 -16.05
C THR A 118 -11.34 -13.94 -16.80
N ASP A 119 -12.33 -13.38 -16.10
CA ASP A 119 -13.58 -12.86 -16.66
C ASP A 119 -13.73 -11.38 -16.29
N ASP A 120 -13.52 -10.51 -17.29
CA ASP A 120 -13.51 -9.06 -17.09
C ASP A 120 -14.84 -8.51 -16.61
N ALA A 121 -15.94 -9.00 -17.19
CA ALA A 121 -17.28 -8.53 -16.84
C ALA A 121 -17.64 -8.96 -15.41
N ALA A 122 -17.32 -10.19 -15.03
CA ALA A 122 -17.52 -10.69 -13.68
C ALA A 122 -16.62 -9.97 -12.67
N PHE A 123 -15.37 -9.66 -13.05
CA PHE A 123 -14.45 -8.88 -12.21
C PHE A 123 -14.99 -7.47 -11.94
N VAL A 124 -15.42 -6.76 -12.98
CA VAL A 124 -15.99 -5.41 -12.84
C VAL A 124 -17.24 -5.43 -11.98
N ALA A 125 -18.17 -6.36 -12.23
CA ALA A 125 -19.41 -6.50 -11.46
C ALA A 125 -19.13 -6.84 -9.98
N MET A 126 -18.14 -7.69 -9.72
CA MET A 126 -17.68 -7.99 -8.34
C MET A 126 -17.13 -6.73 -7.68
N LEU A 127 -16.26 -6.00 -8.37
CA LEU A 127 -15.62 -4.80 -7.83
C LEU A 127 -16.67 -3.72 -7.50
N GLN A 128 -17.60 -3.42 -8.42
CA GLN A 128 -18.68 -2.45 -8.20
C GLN A 128 -19.50 -2.82 -6.95
N ARG A 129 -19.92 -4.07 -6.85
CA ARG A 129 -20.67 -4.55 -5.68
C ARG A 129 -19.90 -4.39 -4.36
N GLU A 130 -18.60 -4.67 -4.36
CA GLU A 130 -17.79 -4.54 -3.13
C GLU A 130 -17.50 -3.07 -2.79
N LEU A 131 -17.34 -2.20 -3.79
CA LEU A 131 -17.22 -0.75 -3.59
C LEU A 131 -18.51 -0.17 -2.98
N GLU A 132 -19.67 -0.50 -3.54
CA GLU A 132 -20.98 -0.06 -3.03
C GLU A 132 -21.24 -0.53 -1.61
N LYS A 133 -20.93 -1.80 -1.31
CA LYS A 133 -21.04 -2.32 0.06
C LYS A 133 -20.10 -1.59 1.02
N PHE A 134 -18.87 -1.34 0.57
CA PHE A 134 -17.87 -0.69 1.40
C PHE A 134 -18.24 0.79 1.67
N ASP A 135 -18.80 1.48 0.69
CA ASP A 135 -19.26 2.86 0.84
C ASP A 135 -20.49 2.96 1.75
N ASN A 136 -21.48 2.07 1.55
CA ASN A 136 -22.74 2.09 2.30
C ASN A 136 -22.65 1.50 3.71
N THR A 137 -21.52 0.91 4.11
CA THR A 137 -21.38 0.36 5.45
C THR A 137 -20.99 1.46 6.42
N GLU A 138 -22.00 2.08 7.08
CA GLU A 138 -21.75 2.86 8.29
C GLU A 138 -21.11 1.96 9.34
N MET A 139 -19.90 2.32 9.77
CA MET A 139 -19.16 1.55 10.76
C MET A 139 -19.85 1.68 12.13
N PRO A 140 -20.17 0.54 12.81
CA PRO A 140 -20.44 0.63 14.23
C PRO A 140 -19.21 1.24 14.91
N PRO A 141 -19.39 2.13 15.90
CA PRO A 141 -18.29 2.76 16.60
C PRO A 141 -17.35 1.65 17.12
N LEU A 142 -16.03 1.85 16.92
CA LEU A 142 -15.03 0.97 17.50
C LEU A 142 -15.31 0.91 18.99
N VAL A 143 -15.79 -0.23 19.47
CA VAL A 143 -15.84 -0.53 20.91
C VAL A 143 -14.38 -0.66 21.29
N ASN A 144 -13.84 0.38 21.92
CA ASN A 144 -12.58 0.28 22.64
C ASN A 144 -12.85 -0.63 23.83
N ASP A 145 -12.54 -1.92 23.68
CA ASP A 145 -12.44 -2.81 24.83
C ASP A 145 -11.28 -2.31 25.69
N PRO A 146 -11.50 -2.13 27.01
CA PRO A 146 -10.56 -1.56 27.96
C PRO A 146 -9.33 -2.47 28.20
#